data_e006b0d88b4bdbdf340e1743c5a1bf42
#
_entry.id   e006b0d88b4bdbdf340e1743c5a1bf42
#
_cell.length_a   1.000
_cell.length_b   1.000
_cell.length_c   1.000
_cell.angle_alpha   90.00
_cell.angle_beta   90.00
_cell.angle_gamma   90.00
#
_symmetry.space_group_name_H-M   'P 1'
#
loop_
_entity.id
_entity.type
_entity.pdbx_description
1 polymer ?
#
loop_
_entity_poly.entity_id
_entity_poly.type
_entity_poly.pdbx_seq_one_letter_code
_entity_poly.pdbx_strand_id
1 'polypeptide(L)'
;AAIFVSFVYAVPQVRGVGIVLSRYLGVDVATGVWAAVLVTAFIAVLGGMKGITWTQVVQYVVLITAYLIMGIALANLLTGNPIPQLAFTFSDFAVRLSELQVELGFKEYVAPFQNLSALNVFLITLTLMVGTAGLPHVIIRFYTVPKASDARWSAGWALVFIGLLYTTAPAVAVF
;
A
#
# COMPACT_ATOMS: atom_id res chain seq x y z
N ALA A 1 6.61 22.35 -12.28
CA ALA A 1 6.53 20.91 -12.44
C ALA A 1 6.13 20.20 -11.13
N ALA A 2 6.87 20.38 -10.00
CA ALA A 2 6.62 19.68 -8.74
C ALA A 2 5.20 19.87 -8.18
N ILE A 3 4.68 21.10 -8.18
CA ILE A 3 3.32 21.40 -7.71
C ILE A 3 2.28 20.67 -8.58
N PHE A 4 2.45 20.67 -9.89
CA PHE A 4 1.53 19.99 -10.81
C PHE A 4 1.53 18.48 -10.59
N VAL A 5 2.71 17.87 -10.49
CA VAL A 5 2.84 16.41 -10.21
C VAL A 5 2.21 16.05 -8.88
N SER A 6 2.47 16.83 -7.82
CA SER A 6 1.89 16.61 -6.50
C SER A 6 0.37 16.76 -6.50
N PHE A 7 -0.16 17.74 -7.26
CA PHE A 7 -1.60 17.92 -7.41
C PHE A 7 -2.26 16.72 -8.11
N VAL A 8 -1.71 16.29 -9.24
CA VAL A 8 -2.22 15.12 -9.99
C VAL A 8 -2.19 13.86 -9.12
N TYR A 9 -1.15 13.71 -8.29
CA TYR A 9 -1.05 12.60 -7.34
C TYR A 9 -2.08 12.70 -6.20
N ALA A 10 -2.34 13.90 -5.68
CA ALA A 10 -3.23 14.11 -4.53
C ALA A 10 -4.72 13.87 -4.87
N VAL A 11 -5.14 14.22 -6.10
CA VAL A 11 -6.55 14.14 -6.51
C VAL A 11 -7.17 12.75 -6.33
N PRO A 12 -6.60 11.64 -6.84
CA PRO A 12 -7.15 10.31 -6.63
C PRO A 12 -7.11 9.89 -5.16
N GLN A 13 -6.12 10.33 -4.39
CA GLN A 13 -6.00 10.01 -2.97
C GLN A 13 -7.15 10.63 -2.17
N VAL A 14 -7.40 11.91 -2.37
CA VAL A 14 -8.50 12.61 -1.70
C VAL A 14 -9.86 12.06 -2.12
N ARG A 15 -10.04 11.74 -3.40
CA ARG A 15 -11.26 11.09 -3.89
C ARG A 15 -11.47 9.72 -3.26
N GLY A 16 -10.41 8.92 -3.12
CA GLY A 16 -10.46 7.63 -2.44
C GLY A 16 -10.94 7.75 -1.00
N VAL A 17 -10.39 8.71 -0.23
CA VAL A 17 -10.84 8.99 1.14
C VAL A 17 -12.31 9.43 1.15
N GLY A 18 -12.73 10.29 0.22
CA GLY A 18 -14.12 10.72 0.10
C GLY A 18 -15.09 9.56 -0.12
N ILE A 19 -14.74 8.60 -0.97
CA ILE A 19 -15.54 7.38 -1.22
C ILE A 19 -15.64 6.53 0.06
N VAL A 20 -14.54 6.34 0.77
CA VAL A 20 -14.49 5.58 2.03
C VAL A 20 -15.39 6.25 3.08
N LEU A 21 -15.24 7.56 3.29
CA LEU A 21 -16.07 8.31 4.23
C LEU A 21 -17.56 8.27 3.85
N SER A 22 -17.88 8.41 2.57
CA SER A 22 -19.24 8.26 2.07
C SER A 22 -19.83 6.90 2.42
N ARG A 23 -19.05 5.82 2.22
CA ARG A 23 -19.52 4.46 2.50
C ARG A 23 -19.76 4.19 3.99
N TYR A 24 -18.89 4.68 4.86
CA TYR A 24 -18.96 4.40 6.30
C TYR A 24 -19.85 5.38 7.07
N LEU A 25 -19.92 6.65 6.67
CA LEU A 25 -20.69 7.69 7.37
C LEU A 25 -22.04 7.96 6.69
N GLY A 26 -22.31 7.38 5.53
CA GLY A 26 -23.58 7.62 4.81
C GLY A 26 -23.72 9.05 4.25
N VAL A 27 -22.61 9.79 4.10
CA VAL A 27 -22.59 11.14 3.55
C VAL A 27 -22.31 11.12 2.04
N ASP A 28 -22.63 12.20 1.34
CA ASP A 28 -22.26 12.35 -0.06
C ASP A 28 -20.74 12.36 -0.26
N VAL A 29 -20.28 11.81 -1.39
CA VAL A 29 -18.85 11.72 -1.72
C VAL A 29 -18.17 13.09 -1.71
N ALA A 30 -18.82 14.13 -2.22
CA ALA A 30 -18.30 15.49 -2.23
C ALA A 30 -18.08 16.01 -0.80
N THR A 31 -19.01 15.75 0.10
CA THR A 31 -18.88 16.08 1.52
C THR A 31 -17.72 15.35 2.18
N GLY A 32 -17.55 14.05 1.88
CA GLY A 32 -16.40 13.27 2.34
C GLY A 32 -15.06 13.80 1.82
N VAL A 33 -15.00 14.19 0.55
CA VAL A 33 -13.82 14.82 -0.05
C VAL A 33 -13.47 16.15 0.66
N TRP A 34 -14.45 17.04 0.87
CA TRP A 34 -14.21 18.31 1.55
C TRP A 34 -13.76 18.11 3.01
N ALA A 35 -14.36 17.17 3.72
CA ALA A 35 -13.93 16.82 5.07
C ALA A 35 -12.48 16.35 5.10
N ALA A 36 -12.09 15.44 4.17
CA ALA A 36 -10.73 14.95 4.05
C ALA A 36 -9.74 16.08 3.74
N VAL A 37 -10.06 16.97 2.80
CA VAL A 37 -9.22 18.12 2.43
C VAL A 37 -9.02 19.05 3.62
N LEU A 38 -10.10 19.41 4.33
CA LEU A 38 -10.03 20.33 5.47
C LEU A 38 -9.17 19.77 6.60
N VAL A 39 -9.39 18.50 6.97
CA VAL A 39 -8.60 17.84 8.02
C VAL A 39 -7.12 17.74 7.62
N THR A 40 -6.85 17.33 6.39
CA THR A 40 -5.47 17.23 5.88
C THR A 40 -4.79 18.60 5.83
N ALA A 41 -5.48 19.63 5.34
CA ALA A 41 -4.96 20.99 5.30
C ALA A 41 -4.68 21.54 6.71
N PHE A 42 -5.57 21.31 7.65
CA PHE A 42 -5.38 21.70 9.04
C PHE A 42 -4.12 21.08 9.64
N ILE A 43 -3.95 19.76 9.49
CA ILE A 43 -2.77 19.04 9.98
C ILE A 43 -1.50 19.55 9.28
N ALA A 44 -1.54 19.75 7.96
CA ALA A 44 -0.38 20.18 7.18
C ALA A 44 0.04 21.62 7.51
N VAL A 45 -0.92 22.54 7.66
CA VAL A 45 -0.63 23.96 7.94
C VAL A 45 -0.12 24.15 9.37
N LEU A 46 -0.77 23.54 10.36
CA LEU A 46 -0.39 23.71 11.77
C LEU A 46 0.78 22.81 12.18
N GLY A 47 0.83 21.59 11.66
CA GLY A 47 1.86 20.60 12.04
C GLY A 47 3.13 20.68 11.21
N GLY A 48 3.07 21.27 10.02
CA GLY A 48 4.19 21.31 9.08
C GLY A 48 4.77 19.91 8.79
N MET A 49 6.04 19.84 8.42
CA MET A 49 6.73 18.56 8.15
C MET A 49 6.78 17.63 9.36
N LYS A 50 6.89 18.18 10.56
CA LYS A 50 6.92 17.38 11.80
C LYS A 50 5.56 16.73 12.07
N GLY A 51 4.48 17.47 11.95
CA GLY A 51 3.12 16.95 12.11
C GLY A 51 2.78 15.87 11.07
N ILE A 52 3.13 16.11 9.81
CA ILE A 52 2.95 15.13 8.72
C ILE A 52 3.72 13.84 9.02
N THR A 53 4.97 13.94 9.47
CA THR A 53 5.79 12.76 9.78
C THR A 53 5.18 11.93 10.91
N TRP A 54 4.77 12.56 12.02
CA TRP A 54 4.15 11.86 13.13
C TRP A 54 2.81 11.21 12.76
N THR A 55 1.98 11.90 11.98
CA THR A 55 0.73 11.34 11.47
C THR A 55 0.99 10.06 10.66
N GLN A 56 2.03 10.05 9.83
CA GLN A 56 2.39 8.89 9.02
C GLN A 56 2.95 7.72 9.85
N VAL A 57 3.69 8.02 10.92
CA VAL A 57 4.15 6.97 11.86
C VAL A 57 2.96 6.28 12.50
N VAL A 58 2.00 7.04 13.03
CA VAL A 58 0.78 6.49 13.63
C VAL A 58 -0.02 5.70 12.60
N GLN A 59 -0.20 6.26 11.42
CA GLN A 59 -0.93 5.61 10.32
C GLN A 59 -0.26 4.28 9.92
N TYR A 60 1.06 4.24 9.83
CA TYR A 60 1.79 3.00 9.53
C TYR A 60 1.59 1.95 10.62
N VAL A 61 1.68 2.33 11.91
CA VAL A 61 1.48 1.41 13.03
C VAL A 61 0.07 0.80 12.98
N VAL A 62 -0.96 1.60 12.75
CA VAL A 62 -2.34 1.12 12.60
C VAL A 62 -2.47 0.17 11.42
N LEU A 63 -1.92 0.56 10.27
CA LEU A 63 -2.01 -0.22 9.03
C LEU A 63 -1.31 -1.58 9.16
N ILE A 64 -0.06 -1.61 9.63
CA ILE A 64 0.70 -2.86 9.75
C ILE A 64 0.08 -3.80 10.78
N THR A 65 -0.42 -3.25 11.90
CA THR A 65 -1.11 -4.03 12.92
C THR A 65 -2.37 -4.67 12.37
N ALA A 66 -3.20 -3.91 11.66
CA ALA A 66 -4.41 -4.43 11.03
C ALA A 66 -4.10 -5.53 10.00
N TYR A 67 -3.10 -5.32 9.15
CA TYR A 67 -2.67 -6.32 8.15
C TYR A 67 -2.12 -7.58 8.79
N LEU A 68 -1.29 -7.46 9.82
CA LEU A 68 -0.72 -8.62 10.50
C LEU A 68 -1.80 -9.42 11.24
N ILE A 69 -2.70 -8.76 11.96
CA ILE A 69 -3.81 -9.45 12.65
C ILE A 69 -4.67 -10.22 11.64
N MET A 70 -5.07 -9.56 10.56
CA MET A 70 -5.89 -10.19 9.52
C MET A 70 -5.13 -11.33 8.84
N GLY A 71 -3.88 -11.11 8.44
CA GLY A 71 -3.05 -12.11 7.79
C GLY A 71 -2.80 -13.35 8.66
N ILE A 72 -2.47 -13.13 9.94
CA ILE A 72 -2.26 -14.21 10.90
C ILE A 72 -3.56 -15.00 11.14
N ALA A 73 -4.67 -14.29 11.32
CA ALA A 73 -5.97 -14.93 11.55
C ALA A 73 -6.40 -15.78 10.36
N LEU A 74 -6.32 -15.26 9.15
CA LEU A 74 -6.67 -16.00 7.93
C LEU A 74 -5.72 -17.17 7.67
N ALA A 75 -4.41 -16.95 7.76
CA ALA A 75 -3.42 -18.00 7.57
C ALA A 75 -3.62 -19.16 8.55
N ASN A 76 -3.81 -18.83 9.84
CA ASN A 76 -4.04 -19.85 10.86
C ASN A 76 -5.37 -20.59 10.66
N LEU A 77 -6.44 -19.87 10.30
CA LEU A 77 -7.76 -20.47 10.07
C LEU A 77 -7.77 -21.43 8.87
N LEU A 78 -7.09 -21.06 7.79
CA LEU A 78 -7.15 -21.76 6.52
C LEU A 78 -6.07 -22.85 6.36
N THR A 79 -4.90 -22.65 6.96
CA THR A 79 -3.75 -23.53 6.77
C THR A 79 -3.20 -24.14 8.08
N GLY A 80 -3.66 -23.65 9.24
CA GLY A 80 -3.10 -24.03 10.55
C GLY A 80 -1.74 -23.41 10.85
N ASN A 81 -1.18 -22.58 9.95
CA ASN A 81 0.10 -21.90 10.14
C ASN A 81 -0.13 -20.41 10.39
N PRO A 82 0.32 -19.85 11.53
CA PRO A 82 0.09 -18.46 11.87
C PRO A 82 0.95 -17.45 11.07
N ILE A 83 1.95 -17.92 10.32
CA ILE A 83 2.83 -17.03 9.53
C ILE A 83 2.31 -16.97 8.10
N PRO A 84 1.70 -15.83 7.64
CA PRO A 84 1.07 -15.76 6.34
C PRO A 84 2.00 -16.08 5.15
N GLN A 85 3.26 -15.65 5.23
CA GLN A 85 4.27 -15.91 4.19
C GLN A 85 4.58 -17.41 4.06
N LEU A 86 4.70 -18.11 5.18
CA LEU A 86 4.94 -19.56 5.19
C LEU A 86 3.68 -20.33 4.78
N ALA A 87 2.53 -19.89 5.28
CA ALA A 87 1.24 -20.45 4.90
C ALA A 87 1.03 -20.36 3.37
N PHE A 88 1.28 -19.21 2.78
CA PHE A 88 1.19 -19.01 1.34
C PHE A 88 2.17 -19.90 0.55
N THR A 89 3.43 -20.00 1.01
CA THR A 89 4.50 -20.69 0.26
C THR A 89 4.40 -22.21 0.36
N PHE A 90 3.99 -22.73 1.53
CA PHE A 90 4.04 -24.18 1.82
C PHE A 90 2.68 -24.86 1.88
N SER A 91 1.57 -24.13 1.67
CA SER A 91 0.25 -24.73 1.55
C SER A 91 -0.17 -24.90 0.10
N ASP A 92 -1.07 -25.86 -0.15
CA ASP A 92 -1.69 -26.05 -1.47
C ASP A 92 -2.78 -25.01 -1.78
N PHE A 93 -2.91 -23.98 -0.95
CA PHE A 93 -4.02 -23.03 -1.06
C PHE A 93 -3.98 -22.24 -2.37
N ALA A 94 -2.80 -21.80 -2.81
CA ALA A 94 -2.64 -21.09 -4.08
C ALA A 94 -2.99 -21.98 -5.29
N VAL A 95 -2.67 -23.27 -5.20
CA VAL A 95 -3.02 -24.26 -6.24
C VAL A 95 -4.54 -24.47 -6.28
N ARG A 96 -5.18 -24.67 -5.14
CA ARG A 96 -6.64 -24.81 -5.03
C ARG A 96 -7.39 -23.58 -5.54
N LEU A 97 -6.88 -22.37 -5.23
CA LEU A 97 -7.44 -21.15 -5.75
C LEU A 97 -7.36 -21.10 -7.27
N SER A 98 -6.22 -21.53 -7.84
CA SER A 98 -6.03 -21.59 -9.29
C SER A 98 -6.99 -22.56 -9.96
N GLU A 99 -7.19 -23.75 -9.38
CA GLU A 99 -8.16 -24.75 -9.84
C GLU A 99 -9.57 -24.19 -9.82
N LEU A 100 -10.01 -23.57 -8.72
CA LEU A 100 -11.32 -22.94 -8.60
C LEU A 100 -11.53 -21.84 -9.63
N GLN A 101 -10.52 -21.03 -9.92
CA GLN A 101 -10.61 -20.00 -10.93
C GLN A 101 -10.80 -20.60 -12.33
N VAL A 102 -10.08 -21.66 -12.66
CA VAL A 102 -10.21 -22.36 -13.94
C VAL A 102 -11.61 -22.99 -14.06
N GLU A 103 -12.14 -23.62 -13.01
CA GLU A 103 -13.50 -24.14 -12.99
C GLU A 103 -14.57 -23.06 -13.22
N LEU A 104 -14.34 -21.84 -12.71
CA LEU A 104 -15.22 -20.70 -12.91
C LEU A 104 -15.04 -20.01 -14.27
N GLY A 105 -14.18 -20.54 -15.14
CA GLY A 105 -13.91 -20.00 -16.48
C GLY A 105 -12.92 -18.83 -16.53
N PHE A 106 -12.22 -18.55 -15.42
CA PHE A 106 -11.12 -17.60 -15.39
C PHE A 106 -9.81 -18.24 -15.78
N LYS A 107 -8.79 -17.41 -16.04
CA LYS A 107 -7.43 -17.88 -16.27
C LYS A 107 -6.79 -18.35 -14.97
N GLU A 108 -5.85 -19.26 -15.08
CA GLU A 108 -5.08 -19.80 -13.96
C GLU A 108 -4.40 -18.68 -13.16
N TYR A 109 -4.58 -18.66 -11.83
CA TYR A 109 -4.11 -17.58 -10.96
C TYR A 109 -2.59 -17.57 -10.82
N VAL A 110 -2.00 -18.74 -10.66
CA VAL A 110 -0.56 -18.90 -10.37
C VAL A 110 0.31 -18.82 -11.63
N ALA A 111 -0.29 -19.05 -12.80
CA ALA A 111 0.47 -19.04 -14.05
C ALA A 111 0.93 -17.62 -14.43
N PRO A 112 2.24 -17.41 -14.66
CA PRO A 112 2.78 -16.11 -14.97
C PRO A 112 2.31 -15.64 -16.37
N PHE A 113 2.15 -14.34 -16.53
CA PHE A 113 1.87 -13.65 -17.79
C PHE A 113 0.56 -14.06 -18.53
N GLN A 114 -0.39 -14.68 -17.84
CA GLN A 114 -1.67 -15.08 -18.43
C GLN A 114 -2.55 -13.89 -18.85
N ASN A 115 -2.53 -12.83 -18.06
CA ASN A 115 -3.36 -11.65 -18.28
C ASN A 115 -2.60 -10.49 -18.94
N LEU A 116 -1.30 -10.43 -18.73
CA LEU A 116 -0.41 -9.40 -19.28
C LEU A 116 0.83 -10.05 -19.86
N SER A 117 1.29 -9.56 -21.03
CA SER A 117 2.56 -10.04 -21.59
C SER A 117 3.73 -9.68 -20.67
N ALA A 118 4.81 -10.46 -20.73
CA ALA A 118 6.03 -10.22 -19.95
C ALA A 118 6.59 -8.80 -20.16
N LEU A 119 6.51 -8.27 -21.38
CA LEU A 119 6.91 -6.91 -21.71
C LEU A 119 6.04 -5.88 -20.97
N ASN A 120 4.72 -6.07 -20.94
CA ASN A 120 3.84 -5.17 -20.22
C ASN A 120 4.11 -5.17 -18.73
N VAL A 121 4.31 -6.34 -18.12
CA VAL A 121 4.69 -6.46 -16.70
C VAL A 121 6.00 -5.74 -16.43
N PHE A 122 7.01 -5.92 -17.27
CA PHE A 122 8.27 -5.23 -17.17
C PHE A 122 8.11 -3.70 -17.27
N LEU A 123 7.36 -3.21 -18.26
CA LEU A 123 7.15 -1.78 -18.46
C LEU A 123 6.35 -1.15 -17.30
N ILE A 124 5.33 -1.84 -16.78
CA ILE A 124 4.59 -1.38 -15.59
C ILE A 124 5.52 -1.30 -14.39
N THR A 125 6.30 -2.34 -14.14
CA THR A 125 7.25 -2.38 -13.02
C THR A 125 8.28 -1.26 -13.14
N LEU A 126 8.88 -1.09 -14.30
CA LEU A 126 9.86 -0.03 -14.57
C LEU A 126 9.25 1.36 -14.35
N THR A 127 8.04 1.59 -14.87
CA THR A 127 7.33 2.87 -14.73
C THR A 127 7.03 3.17 -13.26
N LEU A 128 6.58 2.17 -12.50
CA LEU A 128 6.33 2.33 -11.07
C LEU A 128 7.63 2.61 -10.28
N MET A 129 8.72 1.91 -10.59
CA MET A 129 10.02 2.12 -9.94
C MET A 129 10.56 3.53 -10.20
N VAL A 130 10.63 3.93 -11.47
CA VAL A 130 11.14 5.26 -11.87
C VAL A 130 10.21 6.36 -11.40
N GLY A 131 8.90 6.17 -11.55
CA GLY A 131 7.89 7.13 -11.10
C GLY A 131 7.95 7.37 -9.60
N THR A 132 8.01 6.31 -8.80
CA THR A 132 8.10 6.42 -7.33
C THR A 132 9.40 7.10 -6.89
N ALA A 133 10.52 6.77 -7.52
CA ALA A 133 11.81 7.41 -7.21
C ALA A 133 11.84 8.91 -7.54
N GLY A 134 11.06 9.36 -8.53
CA GLY A 134 10.97 10.76 -8.95
C GLY A 134 9.92 11.60 -8.23
N LEU A 135 9.13 11.04 -7.32
CA LEU A 135 8.07 11.78 -6.64
C LEU A 135 8.63 12.86 -5.69
N PRO A 136 8.23 14.11 -5.84
CA PRO A 136 8.77 15.21 -5.03
C PRO A 136 8.61 15.02 -3.53
N HIS A 137 7.49 14.46 -3.08
CA HIS A 137 7.21 14.22 -1.67
C HIS A 137 8.06 13.08 -1.07
N VAL A 138 8.61 12.18 -1.88
CA VAL A 138 9.57 11.16 -1.44
C VAL A 138 10.95 11.79 -1.31
N ILE A 139 11.38 12.56 -2.32
CA ILE A 139 12.71 13.18 -2.36
C ILE A 139 12.87 14.20 -1.24
N ILE A 140 11.85 15.02 -0.97
CA ILE A 140 11.93 16.09 0.05
C ILE A 140 12.23 15.55 1.46
N ARG A 141 11.90 14.31 1.74
CA ARG A 141 12.16 13.68 3.05
C ARG A 141 13.64 13.47 3.32
N PHE A 142 14.44 13.26 2.28
CA PHE A 142 15.90 13.13 2.43
C PHE A 142 16.55 14.45 2.84
N TYR A 143 15.89 15.58 2.59
CA TYR A 143 16.35 16.91 3.00
C TYR A 143 15.89 17.32 4.41
N THR A 144 15.00 16.53 5.04
CA THR A 144 14.48 16.85 6.38
C THR A 144 15.26 16.18 7.51
N VAL A 145 16.25 15.35 7.20
CA VAL A 145 17.12 14.68 8.19
C VAL A 145 18.41 15.46 8.38
N PRO A 146 18.94 15.55 9.64
CA PRO A 146 20.11 16.35 9.94
C PRO A 146 21.42 15.85 9.31
N LYS A 147 21.55 14.54 9.14
CA LYS A 147 22.78 13.90 8.64
C LYS A 147 22.49 12.91 7.54
N ALA A 148 23.41 12.78 6.57
CA ALA A 148 23.32 11.81 5.49
C ALA A 148 23.35 10.35 6.00
N SER A 149 24.00 10.08 7.13
CA SER A 149 23.97 8.77 7.79
C SER A 149 22.56 8.39 8.25
N ASP A 150 21.79 9.36 8.76
CA ASP A 150 20.43 9.14 9.25
C ASP A 150 19.48 8.84 8.07
N ALA A 151 19.71 9.50 6.93
CA ALA A 151 18.99 9.20 5.69
C ALA A 151 19.23 7.75 5.22
N ARG A 152 20.47 7.27 5.23
CA ARG A 152 20.80 5.88 4.85
C ARG A 152 20.18 4.87 5.80
N TRP A 153 20.29 5.11 7.10
CA TRP A 153 19.73 4.24 8.12
C TRP A 153 18.20 4.16 8.04
N SER A 154 17.56 5.30 7.86
CA SER A 154 16.12 5.43 7.63
C SER A 154 15.67 4.70 6.38
N ALA A 155 16.41 4.80 5.27
CA ALA A 155 16.12 4.05 4.04
C ALA A 155 16.23 2.53 4.25
N GLY A 156 17.23 2.06 4.99
CA GLY A 156 17.36 0.64 5.35
C GLY A 156 16.15 0.11 6.12
N TRP A 157 15.73 0.82 7.16
CA TRP A 157 14.54 0.45 7.92
C TRP A 157 13.25 0.54 7.09
N ALA A 158 13.13 1.54 6.23
CA ALA A 158 11.99 1.65 5.34
C ALA A 158 11.86 0.41 4.42
N LEU A 159 12.97 -0.10 3.88
CA LEU A 159 12.96 -1.33 3.08
C LEU A 159 12.50 -2.56 3.89
N VAL A 160 12.91 -2.68 5.14
CA VAL A 160 12.45 -3.78 6.02
C VAL A 160 10.93 -3.71 6.23
N PHE A 161 10.42 -2.54 6.58
CA PHE A 161 8.99 -2.35 6.83
C PHE A 161 8.14 -2.48 5.56
N ILE A 162 8.63 -1.98 4.43
CA ILE A 162 7.99 -2.16 3.13
C ILE A 162 8.00 -3.64 2.75
N GLY A 163 9.13 -4.34 2.89
CA GLY A 163 9.25 -5.76 2.62
C GLY A 163 8.26 -6.60 3.44
N LEU A 164 8.12 -6.31 4.72
CA LEU A 164 7.16 -6.98 5.59
C LEU A 164 5.72 -6.80 5.09
N LEU A 165 5.34 -5.57 4.73
CA LEU A 165 4.00 -5.27 4.24
C LEU A 165 3.74 -5.93 2.88
N TYR A 166 4.65 -5.79 1.93
CA TYR A 166 4.49 -6.32 0.57
C TYR A 166 4.58 -7.83 0.47
N THR A 167 5.20 -8.52 1.42
CA THR A 167 5.17 -9.99 1.49
C THR A 167 3.92 -10.51 2.17
N THR A 168 3.32 -9.74 3.09
CA THR A 168 2.07 -10.12 3.76
C THR A 168 0.85 -9.88 2.87
N ALA A 169 0.84 -8.79 2.10
CA ALA A 169 -0.31 -8.40 1.29
C ALA A 169 -0.73 -9.46 0.23
N PRO A 170 0.19 -10.07 -0.55
CA PRO A 170 -0.18 -11.15 -1.47
C PRO A 170 -0.78 -12.37 -0.76
N ALA A 171 -0.23 -12.74 0.40
CA ALA A 171 -0.77 -13.85 1.19
C ALA A 171 -2.22 -13.58 1.62
N VAL A 172 -2.49 -12.36 2.13
CA VAL A 172 -3.86 -11.95 2.51
C VAL A 172 -4.79 -11.89 1.31
N ALA A 173 -4.28 -11.52 0.12
CA ALA A 173 -5.08 -11.43 -1.09
C ALA A 173 -5.48 -12.82 -1.65
N VAL A 174 -4.70 -13.85 -1.37
CA VAL A 174 -4.96 -15.24 -1.78
C VAL A 174 -5.89 -15.95 -0.81
N PHE A 175 -5.77 -15.66 0.48
CA PHE A 175 -6.64 -16.19 1.54
C PHE A 175 -8.01 -15.52 1.55
#